data_de2969d84347e7df7071e72f2162edf3
#
_entry.id   de2969d84347e7df7071e72f2162edf3
#
_cell.length_a   1.000
_cell.length_b   1.000
_cell.length_c   1.000
_cell.angle_alpha   90.00
_cell.angle_beta   90.00
_cell.angle_gamma   90.00
#
_symmetry.space_group_name_H-M   'P 1'
#
loop_
_entity.id
_entity.type
_entity.pdbx_description
1 polymer ?
#
loop_
_entity_poly.entity_id
_entity_poly.type
_entity_poly.pdbx_seq_one_letter_code
_entity_poly.pdbx_strand_id
1 'polypeptide(L)'
;MEVGSIVSELGVDVSSPHELPIEDFLDLHTFAPRDIKSVVEEYVHAAHAAGFREVRLIHGRGKGVQRGIVQNALERHPLVAEFWDAPETHLGATVARLRE
;
A
#
# COMPACT_ATOMS: atom_id res chain seq x y z
N MET A 1 -20.81 15.23 -17.72
CA MET A 1 -21.42 14.94 -17.40
C MET A 1 -21.53 14.90 -17.04
N GLU A 2 -20.91 14.66 -16.97
CA GLU A 2 -21.23 14.37 -16.50
C GLU A 2 -20.99 14.21 -15.92
N VAL A 3 -20.52 14.26 -15.96
CA VAL A 3 -20.64 13.96 -15.22
C VAL A 3 -20.36 13.76 -14.78
N GLY A 4 -19.82 13.92 -14.72
CA GLY A 4 -20.01 13.52 -14.25
C GLY A 4 -19.61 13.36 -13.80
N SER A 5 -19.16 13.36 -13.94
CA SER A 5 -19.35 13.09 -13.44
C SER A 5 -19.20 13.02 -12.95
N ILE A 6 -18.75 13.16 -12.90
CA ILE A 6 -19.14 12.98 -12.38
C ILE A 6 -19.08 13.03 -11.92
N VAL A 7 -18.65 13.15 -12.04
CA VAL A 7 -19.18 13.05 -11.59
C VAL A 7 -19.28 13.17 -11.27
N SER A 8 -18.87 13.29 -11.28
CA SER A 8 -19.55 13.21 -11.03
C SER A 8 -19.77 13.50 -10.84
N GLU A 9 -19.49 13.56 -10.88
CA GLU A 9 -20.08 13.56 -10.77
C GLU A 9 -19.91 13.49 -10.43
N LEU A 10 -19.40 13.49 -10.36
CA LEU A 10 -19.47 13.09 -10.03
C LEU A 10 -19.02 12.91 -9.87
N GLY A 11 -18.68 12.91 -9.84
CA GLY A 11 -18.50 12.39 -9.68
C GLY A 11 -17.85 12.08 -9.52
N VAL A 12 -17.58 11.99 -9.63
CA VAL A 12 -17.28 11.39 -9.36
C VAL A 12 -17.04 11.09 -9.10
N ASP A 13 -16.95 10.59 -9.17
CA ASP A 13 -17.03 10.07 -8.85
C ASP A 13 -16.39 10.05 -8.48
N VAL A 14 -15.98 10.29 -8.29
CA VAL A 14 -15.50 9.98 -7.81
C VAL A 14 -14.69 9.97 -7.46
N SER A 15 -14.48 10.89 -7.42
CA SER A 15 -13.41 10.35 -7.12
C SER A 15 -13.17 8.97 -6.73
N SER A 16 -13.23 8.17 -7.51
CA SER A 16 -12.97 6.79 -7.32
C SER A 16 -11.47 6.54 -7.18
N PRO A 17 -11.00 5.80 -6.15
CA PRO A 17 -9.56 5.59 -5.96
C PRO A 17 -8.90 4.89 -7.13
N HIS A 18 -9.61 4.05 -7.85
CA HIS A 18 -9.01 3.34 -8.97
C HIS A 18 -8.69 4.25 -10.14
N GLU A 19 -9.15 5.49 -10.10
CA GLU A 19 -8.78 6.45 -11.13
C GLU A 19 -7.44 7.09 -10.88
N LEU A 20 -6.85 6.86 -9.71
CA LEU A 20 -5.54 7.38 -9.37
C LEU A 20 -4.49 6.33 -9.71
N PRO A 21 -3.34 6.75 -10.26
CA PRO A 21 -2.30 5.77 -10.54
C PRO A 21 -1.81 5.11 -9.26
N ILE A 22 -1.62 3.81 -9.32
CA ILE A 22 -0.99 3.08 -8.24
C ILE A 22 0.51 3.32 -8.35
N GLU A 23 1.16 3.61 -7.22
CA GLU A 23 2.59 3.82 -7.18
C GLU A 23 3.27 2.62 -6.54
N ASP A 24 4.58 2.53 -6.72
CA ASP A 24 5.33 1.42 -6.18
C ASP A 24 5.71 1.60 -4.71
N PHE A 25 5.11 2.57 -4.06
CA PHE A 25 5.29 2.77 -2.61
C PHE A 25 3.96 3.18 -1.99
N LEU A 26 3.86 2.96 -0.69
CA LEU A 26 2.70 3.35 0.09
C LEU A 26 3.19 3.90 1.41
N ASP A 27 2.79 5.14 1.73
CA ASP A 27 3.18 5.78 2.97
C ASP A 27 2.11 5.54 4.02
N LEU A 28 2.47 4.80 5.06
CA LEU A 28 1.53 4.38 6.10
C LEU A 28 1.76 5.09 7.43
N HIS A 29 2.74 6.01 7.49
CA HIS A 29 3.16 6.50 8.79
C HIS A 29 2.06 7.28 9.52
N THR A 30 1.06 7.79 8.82
CA THR A 30 -0.04 8.53 9.44
C THR A 30 -1.28 7.68 9.70
N PHE A 31 -1.27 6.42 9.29
CA PHE A 31 -2.42 5.55 9.47
C PHE A 31 -2.48 5.04 10.92
N ALA A 32 -3.70 4.87 11.43
CA ALA A 32 -3.88 4.25 12.73
C ALA A 32 -3.45 2.79 12.65
N PRO A 33 -2.80 2.26 13.70
CA PRO A 33 -2.35 0.86 13.67
C PRO A 33 -3.44 -0.13 13.29
N ARG A 34 -4.67 0.11 13.75
CA ARG A 34 -5.76 -0.84 13.48
C ARG A 34 -6.17 -0.89 12.01
N ASP A 35 -5.78 0.11 11.22
CA ASP A 35 -6.16 0.16 9.82
C ASP A 35 -5.07 -0.38 8.90
N ILE A 36 -3.85 -0.56 9.42
CA ILE A 36 -2.71 -0.86 8.56
C ILE A 36 -2.85 -2.20 7.87
N LYS A 37 -3.32 -3.22 8.59
CA LYS A 37 -3.41 -4.54 7.99
C LYS A 37 -4.27 -4.55 6.74
N SER A 38 -5.47 -3.98 6.81
CA SER A 38 -6.36 -4.01 5.65
C SER A 38 -5.84 -3.12 4.53
N VAL A 39 -5.22 -1.99 4.87
CA VAL A 39 -4.65 -1.11 3.86
C VAL A 39 -3.51 -1.82 3.12
N VAL A 40 -2.64 -2.51 3.84
CA VAL A 40 -1.55 -3.26 3.21
C VAL A 40 -2.10 -4.35 2.30
N GLU A 41 -3.09 -5.10 2.77
CA GLU A 41 -3.66 -6.16 1.98
C GLU A 41 -4.24 -5.65 0.67
N GLU A 42 -4.98 -4.55 0.74
CA GLU A 42 -5.57 -3.99 -0.46
C GLU A 42 -4.53 -3.40 -1.39
N TYR A 43 -3.52 -2.74 -0.82
CA TYR A 43 -2.47 -2.16 -1.64
C TYR A 43 -1.71 -3.25 -2.40
N VAL A 44 -1.36 -4.35 -1.74
CA VAL A 44 -0.63 -5.43 -2.40
C VAL A 44 -1.44 -6.00 -3.54
N HIS A 45 -2.74 -6.21 -3.34
CA HIS A 45 -3.60 -6.67 -4.43
C HIS A 45 -3.59 -5.71 -5.61
N ALA A 46 -3.74 -4.42 -5.34
CA ALA A 46 -3.78 -3.42 -6.40
C ALA A 46 -2.44 -3.32 -7.12
N ALA A 47 -1.34 -3.35 -6.37
CA ALA A 47 -0.01 -3.25 -6.97
C ALA A 47 0.29 -4.48 -7.83
N HIS A 48 -0.10 -5.65 -7.35
CA HIS A 48 0.09 -6.88 -8.12
C HIS A 48 -0.70 -6.82 -9.42
N ALA A 49 -1.96 -6.38 -9.34
CA ALA A 49 -2.80 -6.26 -10.53
C ALA A 49 -2.23 -5.22 -11.50
N ALA A 50 -1.54 -4.20 -11.00
CA ALA A 50 -0.94 -3.19 -11.85
C ALA A 50 0.39 -3.65 -12.47
N GLY A 51 0.88 -4.82 -12.09
CA GLY A 51 2.08 -5.39 -12.68
C GLY A 51 3.36 -5.11 -11.92
N PHE A 52 3.28 -4.50 -10.74
CA PHE A 52 4.49 -4.25 -9.95
C PHE A 52 5.04 -5.56 -9.40
N ARG A 53 6.35 -5.67 -9.39
CA ARG A 53 7.04 -6.82 -8.81
C ARG A 53 7.65 -6.50 -7.47
N GLU A 54 7.87 -5.23 -7.18
CA GLU A 54 8.48 -4.83 -5.93
C GLU A 54 7.83 -3.53 -5.49
N VAL A 55 7.46 -3.46 -4.20
CA VAL A 55 6.83 -2.27 -3.65
C VAL A 55 7.48 -1.94 -2.32
N ARG A 56 7.34 -0.68 -1.91
CA ARG A 56 7.91 -0.18 -0.67
C ARG A 56 6.79 0.32 0.23
N LEU A 57 6.81 -0.11 1.49
CA LEU A 57 5.80 0.27 2.45
C LEU A 57 6.47 1.05 3.57
N ILE A 58 6.15 2.34 3.65
CA ILE A 58 6.80 3.27 4.56
C ILE A 58 5.99 3.33 5.84
N HIS A 59 6.48 2.69 6.89
CA HIS A 59 5.76 2.62 8.17
C HIS A 59 6.32 3.57 9.22
N GLY A 60 7.45 4.21 8.93
CA GLY A 60 8.04 5.12 9.88
C GLY A 60 9.04 4.43 10.79
N ARG A 61 9.75 5.25 11.56
CA ARG A 61 10.85 4.77 12.37
C ARG A 61 10.52 4.63 13.84
N GLY A 62 9.26 4.69 14.22
CA GLY A 62 8.89 4.72 15.63
C GLY A 62 9.31 3.48 16.40
N LYS A 63 8.45 3.03 17.29
CA LYS A 63 8.80 1.93 18.20
C LYS A 63 8.65 0.56 17.58
N GLY A 64 8.42 0.51 16.28
CA GLY A 64 8.32 -0.76 15.60
C GLY A 64 6.92 -1.36 15.56
N VAL A 65 5.92 -0.68 16.13
CA VAL A 65 4.56 -1.20 16.14
C VAL A 65 4.03 -1.32 14.73
N GLN A 66 4.11 -0.22 13.97
CA GLN A 66 3.59 -0.23 12.59
C GLN A 66 4.41 -1.14 11.70
N ARG A 67 5.74 -1.14 11.88
CA ARG A 67 6.59 -2.06 11.13
C ARG A 67 6.17 -3.51 11.36
N GLY A 68 5.91 -3.87 12.62
CA GLY A 68 5.49 -5.23 12.93
C GLY A 68 4.18 -5.59 12.28
N ILE A 69 3.21 -4.66 12.28
CA ILE A 69 1.91 -4.93 11.66
C ILE A 69 2.08 -5.13 10.15
N VAL A 70 2.87 -4.25 9.52
CA VAL A 70 3.12 -4.34 8.08
C VAL A 70 3.76 -5.67 7.74
N GLN A 71 4.83 -6.04 8.44
CA GLN A 71 5.56 -7.26 8.11
C GLN A 71 4.74 -8.51 8.40
N ASN A 72 3.91 -8.47 9.44
CA ASN A 72 3.01 -9.59 9.72
C ASN A 72 1.99 -9.76 8.59
N ALA A 73 1.43 -8.64 8.11
CA ALA A 73 0.47 -8.69 7.01
C ALA A 73 1.12 -9.21 5.74
N LEU A 74 2.36 -8.80 5.47
CA LEU A 74 3.07 -9.27 4.28
C LEU A 74 3.38 -10.75 4.36
N GLU A 75 3.79 -11.22 5.54
CA GLU A 75 4.12 -12.62 5.73
C GLU A 75 2.93 -13.53 5.43
N ARG A 76 1.74 -13.06 5.72
CA ARG A 76 0.52 -13.85 5.53
C ARG A 76 -0.13 -13.63 4.18
N HIS A 77 0.40 -12.74 3.36
CA HIS A 77 -0.25 -12.39 2.11
C HIS A 77 0.17 -13.34 1.00
N PRO A 78 -0.80 -13.96 0.31
CA PRO A 78 -0.47 -14.97 -0.71
C PRO A 78 0.27 -14.42 -1.91
N LEU A 79 0.18 -13.11 -2.17
CA LEU A 79 0.85 -12.52 -3.33
C LEU A 79 2.26 -12.01 -3.02
N VAL A 80 2.70 -12.11 -1.77
CA VAL A 80 4.04 -11.65 -1.38
C VAL A 80 4.99 -12.84 -1.37
N ALA A 81 6.07 -12.74 -2.16
CA ALA A 81 7.08 -13.79 -2.21
C ALA A 81 8.07 -13.66 -1.05
N GLU A 82 8.50 -12.44 -0.76
CA GLU A 82 9.41 -12.18 0.34
C GLU A 82 9.40 -10.69 0.66
N PHE A 83 9.95 -10.33 1.79
CA PHE A 83 10.07 -8.94 2.17
C PHE A 83 11.31 -8.76 3.05
N TRP A 84 11.78 -7.51 3.14
CA TRP A 84 12.95 -7.19 3.96
C TRP A 84 12.89 -5.71 4.33
N ASP A 85 13.66 -5.35 5.37
CA ASP A 85 13.78 -3.95 5.74
C ASP A 85 14.51 -3.21 4.63
N ALA A 86 14.00 -2.02 4.29
CA ALA A 86 14.65 -1.22 3.27
C ALA A 86 16.04 -0.81 3.73
N PRO A 87 17.03 -0.84 2.84
CA PRO A 87 18.39 -0.45 3.24
C PRO A 87 18.50 1.01 3.67
N GLU A 88 17.63 1.86 3.15
CA GLU A 88 17.60 3.27 3.56
C GLU A 88 16.87 3.38 4.90
N THR A 89 17.62 3.23 5.97
CA THR A 89 16.99 3.08 7.28
C THR A 89 16.39 4.36 7.82
N HIS A 90 16.80 5.51 7.28
CA HIS A 90 16.27 6.78 7.81
C HIS A 90 14.78 6.98 7.51
N LEU A 91 14.22 6.23 6.60
CA LEU A 91 12.80 6.36 6.26
C LEU A 91 11.91 5.37 7.01
N GLY A 92 12.45 4.29 7.54
CA GLY A 92 11.63 3.28 8.19
C GLY A 92 10.65 2.65 7.22
N ALA A 93 11.14 1.76 6.36
CA ALA A 93 10.31 1.14 5.33
C ALA A 93 10.65 -0.33 5.18
N THR A 94 9.68 -1.06 4.65
CA THR A 94 9.85 -2.48 4.29
C THR A 94 9.64 -2.61 2.79
N VAL A 95 10.50 -3.35 2.13
CA VAL A 95 10.36 -3.66 0.72
C VAL A 95 9.71 -5.05 0.61
N ALA A 96 8.74 -5.17 -0.28
CA ALA A 96 8.08 -6.45 -0.52
C ALA A 96 8.21 -6.81 -1.99
N ARG A 97 8.60 -8.05 -2.25
CA ARG A 97 8.63 -8.57 -3.61
C ARG A 97 7.39 -9.42 -3.82
N LEU A 98 6.68 -9.14 -4.90
CA LEU A 98 5.41 -9.77 -5.19
C LEU A 98 5.62 -10.97 -6.13
N ARG A 99 4.74 -11.95 -5.99
CA ARG A 99 4.79 -13.12 -6.88
C ARG A 99 4.37 -12.73 -8.28
N GLU A 100 4.83 -13.51 -9.23
CA GLU A 100 4.46 -13.28 -10.62
C GLU A 100 3.05 -13.75 -10.95
#